data_b8e79c2570005be754aca13362b13b64
#
_entry.id   b8e79c2570005be754aca13362b13b64
#
_cell.length_a   1.000
_cell.length_b   1.000
_cell.length_c   1.000
_cell.angle_alpha   90.00
_cell.angle_beta   90.00
_cell.angle_gamma   90.00
#
_symmetry.space_group_name_H-M   'P 1'
#
loop_
_entity.id
_entity.type
_entity.pdbx_description
1 polymer ?
#
loop_
_entity_poly.entity_id
_entity_poly.type
_entity_poly.pdbx_seq_one_letter_code
_entity_poly.pdbx_strand_id
1 'polypeptide(L)'
;MIRFVLIFFFGTIFSNAQTLFSVDYKSQSDINVFVVDYKSQADLLVYKVDYKSQAKGNDGLWYFVDYKSQADFAIYFVDYKSQADLKVFFVDYKSQAGWQTKEKKHLLY
;
A
#
# COMPACT_ATOMS: atom_id res chain seq x y z
N MET A 1 34.45 3.86 -18.61
CA MET A 1 33.98 3.66 -18.42
C MET A 1 33.37 3.65 -17.67
N ILE A 2 33.01 3.42 -17.59
CA ILE A 2 32.27 3.21 -16.93
C ILE A 2 31.37 3.47 -16.43
N ARG A 3 31.27 3.33 -16.59
CA ARG A 3 30.40 3.38 -16.14
C ARG A 3 29.67 3.43 -15.48
N PHE A 4 29.61 3.24 -15.49
CA PHE A 4 28.81 3.01 -14.83
C PHE A 4 28.04 3.39 -14.17
N VAL A 5 28.06 3.46 -14.40
CA VAL A 5 27.36 3.50 -13.84
C VAL A 5 26.51 3.78 -13.29
N LEU A 6 26.59 3.63 -13.54
CA LEU A 6 25.76 3.53 -13.15
C LEU A 6 24.92 3.67 -12.56
N ILE A 7 25.00 3.58 -12.87
CA ILE A 7 24.20 3.35 -12.44
C ILE A 7 23.49 3.52 -11.78
N PHE A 8 23.47 3.41 -11.74
CA PHE A 8 22.79 3.13 -11.09
C PHE A 8 22.07 3.54 -10.55
N PHE A 9 22.11 3.73 -10.53
CA PHE A 9 21.41 3.69 -10.03
C PHE A 9 20.63 4.02 -9.70
N PHE A 10 20.75 4.13 -9.76
CA PHE A 10 19.95 4.07 -9.50
C PHE A 10 19.24 4.30 -8.86
N GLY A 11 19.14 4.38 -8.86
CA GLY A 11 18.48 4.16 -8.20
C GLY A 11 17.67 4.31 -7.68
N THR A 12 17.60 4.29 -7.74
CA THR A 12 16.87 4.22 -7.35
C THR A 12 16.04 4.23 -7.15
N ILE A 13 16.05 4.17 -7.61
CA ILE A 13 15.20 4.12 -7.54
C ILE A 13 14.27 3.96 -6.95
N PHE A 14 14.12 3.94 -6.49
CA PHE A 14 13.35 3.75 -5.82
C PHE A 14 12.39 4.42 -5.14
N SER A 15 11.63 4.97 -5.56
CA SER A 15 10.52 5.63 -4.98
C SER A 15 9.44 4.62 -4.65
N ASN A 16 9.33 4.33 -3.42
CA ASN A 16 8.30 3.44 -2.93
C ASN A 16 7.05 4.25 -2.60
N ALA A 17 6.50 4.95 -3.60
CA ALA A 17 5.21 5.60 -3.40
C ALA A 17 4.15 4.52 -3.45
N GLN A 18 3.24 4.50 -2.46
CA GLN A 18 2.15 3.53 -2.45
C GLN A 18 0.87 4.18 -2.94
N THR A 19 0.66 4.06 -4.24
CA THR A 19 -0.55 4.54 -4.89
C THR A 19 -1.46 3.35 -5.14
N LEU A 20 -2.71 3.46 -4.73
CA LEU A 20 -3.66 2.36 -4.75
C LEU A 20 -4.88 2.73 -5.58
N PHE A 21 -5.39 1.74 -6.32
CA PHE A 21 -6.66 1.88 -7.00
C PHE A 21 -7.59 0.77 -6.52
N SER A 22 -8.79 1.15 -6.09
CA SER A 22 -9.80 0.20 -5.65
C SER A 22 -10.57 -0.30 -6.85
N VAL A 23 -10.45 -1.61 -7.13
CA VAL A 23 -11.14 -2.24 -8.25
C VAL A 23 -12.51 -2.76 -7.81
N ASP A 24 -13.42 -2.92 -8.78
CA ASP A 24 -14.79 -3.37 -8.52
C ASP A 24 -14.93 -4.89 -8.47
N TYR A 25 -13.95 -5.61 -9.00
CA TYR A 25 -14.00 -7.05 -9.08
C TYR A 25 -12.70 -7.67 -8.56
N LYS A 26 -12.87 -8.73 -7.77
CA LYS A 26 -11.76 -9.46 -7.15
C LYS A 26 -10.74 -9.94 -8.19
N SER A 27 -11.20 -10.35 -9.37
CA SER A 27 -10.32 -10.84 -10.43
C SER A 27 -9.33 -9.82 -10.96
N GLN A 28 -9.56 -8.54 -10.68
CA GLN A 28 -8.71 -7.45 -11.15
C GLN A 28 -7.72 -6.97 -10.09
N SER A 29 -7.77 -7.54 -8.89
CA SER A 29 -6.95 -7.05 -7.77
C SER A 29 -5.61 -7.75 -7.71
N ASP A 30 -4.63 -7.00 -7.20
CA ASP A 30 -3.34 -7.55 -6.80
C ASP A 30 -3.41 -8.08 -5.38
N ILE A 31 -4.19 -7.40 -4.53
CA ILE A 31 -4.31 -7.72 -3.10
C ILE A 31 -5.75 -7.56 -2.66
N ASN A 32 -6.25 -8.54 -1.91
CA ASN A 32 -7.58 -8.45 -1.30
C ASN A 32 -7.44 -7.90 0.11
N VAL A 33 -8.20 -6.85 0.41
CA VAL A 33 -8.07 -6.10 1.66
C VAL A 33 -9.38 -6.15 2.44
N PHE A 34 -9.28 -6.42 3.74
CA PHE A 34 -10.42 -6.32 4.65
C PHE A 34 -10.16 -5.21 5.66
N VAL A 35 -11.14 -4.30 5.81
CA VAL A 35 -11.04 -3.21 6.78
C VAL A 35 -11.61 -3.71 8.11
N VAL A 36 -10.76 -3.77 9.13
CA VAL A 36 -11.16 -4.23 10.46
C VAL A 36 -11.74 -3.10 11.29
N ASP A 37 -12.53 -3.46 12.31
CA ASP A 37 -13.20 -2.48 13.17
C ASP A 37 -12.30 -1.96 14.28
N TYR A 38 -11.27 -2.72 14.64
CA TYR A 38 -10.39 -2.37 15.75
C TYR A 38 -8.94 -2.40 15.32
N LYS A 39 -8.19 -1.42 15.78
CA LYS A 39 -6.77 -1.26 15.50
C LYS A 39 -5.96 -2.52 15.79
N SER A 40 -6.27 -3.19 16.91
CA SER A 40 -5.54 -4.39 17.33
C SER A 40 -5.68 -5.57 16.37
N GLN A 41 -6.67 -5.54 15.49
CA GLN A 41 -6.93 -6.62 14.53
C GLN A 41 -6.24 -6.42 13.19
N ALA A 42 -5.62 -5.28 12.98
CA ALA A 42 -5.04 -4.94 11.68
C ALA A 42 -3.64 -5.49 11.50
N ASP A 43 -3.32 -5.86 10.27
CA ASP A 43 -1.95 -6.15 9.87
C ASP A 43 -1.18 -4.86 9.62
N LEU A 44 -1.88 -3.86 9.06
CA LEU A 44 -1.31 -2.57 8.70
C LEU A 44 -2.24 -1.45 9.12
N LEU A 45 -1.67 -0.46 9.79
CA LEU A 45 -2.38 0.77 10.11
C LEU A 45 -2.12 1.75 8.98
N VAL A 46 -3.19 2.20 8.32
CA VAL A 46 -3.11 3.00 7.11
C VAL A 46 -3.57 4.42 7.36
N TYR A 47 -2.77 5.38 6.93
CA TYR A 47 -3.18 6.78 6.86
C TYR A 47 -3.31 7.18 5.40
N LYS A 48 -4.49 7.69 5.03
CA LYS A 48 -4.73 8.17 3.66
C LYS A 48 -4.15 9.56 3.52
N VAL A 49 -3.16 9.69 2.66
CA VAL A 49 -2.53 10.99 2.40
C VAL A 49 -3.31 11.73 1.31
N ASP A 50 -3.23 13.06 1.33
CA ASP A 50 -3.96 13.91 0.41
C ASP A 50 -3.25 14.12 -0.92
N TYR A 51 -1.94 13.92 -0.94
CA TYR A 51 -1.12 14.16 -2.12
C TYR A 51 -0.19 12.99 -2.36
N LYS A 52 0.01 12.65 -3.64
CA LYS A 52 0.87 11.54 -4.05
C LYS A 52 2.28 11.65 -3.45
N SER A 53 2.80 12.86 -3.38
CA SER A 53 4.16 13.09 -2.85
C SER A 53 4.32 12.69 -1.39
N GLN A 54 3.21 12.51 -0.67
CA GLN A 54 3.21 12.11 0.74
C GLN A 54 3.18 10.60 0.92
N ALA A 55 2.90 9.85 -0.15
CA ALA A 55 2.77 8.39 -0.12
C ALA A 55 4.14 7.73 -0.31
N LYS A 56 5.02 7.93 0.65
CA LYS A 56 6.40 7.43 0.58
C LYS A 56 6.59 6.19 1.42
N GLY A 57 7.44 5.30 0.92
CA GLY A 57 7.81 4.10 1.63
C GLY A 57 6.70 3.06 1.69
N ASN A 58 6.92 2.01 2.47
CA ASN A 58 5.95 0.94 2.67
C ASN A 58 5.58 0.87 4.16
N ASP A 59 5.01 1.96 4.68
CA ASP A 59 4.67 2.09 6.10
C ASP A 59 3.23 2.55 6.33
N GLY A 60 2.36 2.29 5.35
CA GLY A 60 0.94 2.57 5.50
C GLY A 60 0.50 3.96 5.07
N LEU A 61 1.32 4.68 4.34
CA LEU A 61 0.94 5.96 3.78
C LEU A 61 0.41 5.73 2.37
N TRP A 62 -0.91 5.71 2.22
CA TRP A 62 -1.57 5.36 0.97
C TRP A 62 -2.18 6.57 0.30
N TYR A 63 -1.96 6.66 -1.01
CA TYR A 63 -2.63 7.63 -1.86
C TYR A 63 -3.51 6.90 -2.87
N PHE A 64 -4.82 7.18 -2.84
CA PHE A 64 -5.76 6.57 -3.77
C PHE A 64 -5.83 7.39 -5.04
N VAL A 65 -5.62 6.73 -6.17
CA VAL A 65 -5.66 7.36 -7.49
C VAL A 65 -7.01 7.12 -8.16
N ASP A 66 -7.33 7.94 -9.17
CA ASP A 66 -8.61 7.87 -9.86
C ASP A 66 -8.62 6.86 -11.00
N TYR A 67 -7.44 6.45 -11.47
CA TYR A 67 -7.32 5.54 -12.60
C TYR A 67 -6.33 4.43 -12.28
N LYS A 68 -6.71 3.20 -12.66
CA LYS A 68 -5.88 2.01 -12.40
C LYS A 68 -4.46 2.15 -12.98
N SER A 69 -4.33 2.78 -14.14
CA SER A 69 -3.03 2.98 -14.79
C SER A 69 -2.04 3.81 -13.98
N GLN A 70 -2.53 4.55 -12.99
CA GLN A 70 -1.71 5.40 -12.14
C GLN A 70 -1.32 4.73 -10.83
N ALA A 71 -1.85 3.54 -10.58
CA ALA A 71 -1.65 2.85 -9.29
C ALA A 71 -0.47 1.90 -9.34
N ASP A 72 0.23 1.80 -8.22
CA ASP A 72 1.24 0.76 -8.02
C ASP A 72 0.56 -0.58 -7.68
N PHE A 73 -0.59 -0.52 -6.99
CA PHE A 73 -1.35 -1.70 -6.58
C PHE A 73 -2.84 -1.52 -6.82
N ALA A 74 -3.45 -2.56 -7.37
CA ALA A 74 -4.91 -2.64 -7.47
C ALA A 74 -5.41 -3.46 -6.28
N ILE A 75 -6.31 -2.90 -5.49
CA ILE A 75 -6.85 -3.59 -4.32
C ILE A 75 -8.35 -3.81 -4.47
N TYR A 76 -8.82 -4.91 -3.89
CA TYR A 76 -10.24 -5.20 -3.80
C TYR A 76 -10.61 -5.32 -2.34
N PHE A 77 -11.59 -4.51 -1.91
CA PHE A 77 -12.09 -4.56 -0.54
C PHE A 77 -13.08 -5.72 -0.43
N VAL A 78 -12.71 -6.74 0.34
CA VAL A 78 -13.56 -7.91 0.54
C VAL A 78 -14.51 -7.69 1.70
N ASP A 79 -15.64 -8.43 1.67
CA ASP A 79 -16.68 -8.30 2.69
C ASP A 79 -16.41 -9.17 3.92
N TYR A 80 -15.56 -10.16 3.77
CA TYR A 80 -15.28 -11.12 4.83
C TYR A 80 -13.79 -11.22 5.09
N LYS A 81 -13.44 -11.22 6.38
CA LYS A 81 -12.07 -11.31 6.85
C LYS A 81 -11.32 -12.53 6.28
N SER A 82 -12.02 -13.66 6.14
CA SER A 82 -11.43 -14.90 5.64
C SER A 82 -10.96 -14.83 4.20
N GLN A 83 -11.42 -13.83 3.45
CA GLN A 83 -11.06 -13.65 2.04
C GLN A 83 -9.89 -12.69 1.84
N ALA A 84 -9.41 -12.07 2.91
CA ALA A 84 -8.41 -11.02 2.81
C ALA A 84 -6.99 -11.56 2.81
N ASP A 85 -6.16 -10.93 1.99
CA ASP A 85 -4.70 -11.11 2.07
C ASP A 85 -4.12 -10.19 3.13
N LEU A 86 -4.76 -9.04 3.34
CA LEU A 86 -4.29 -7.99 4.22
C LEU A 86 -5.45 -7.39 4.99
N LYS A 87 -5.29 -7.27 6.30
CA LYS A 87 -6.27 -6.60 7.16
C LYS A 87 -5.74 -5.22 7.50
N VAL A 88 -6.53 -4.19 7.26
CA VAL A 88 -6.12 -2.80 7.51
C VAL A 88 -7.10 -2.10 8.44
N PHE A 89 -6.57 -1.11 9.15
CA PHE A 89 -7.36 -0.17 9.94
C PHE A 89 -6.90 1.24 9.55
N PHE A 90 -7.85 2.10 9.18
CA PHE A 90 -7.52 3.48 8.78
C PHE A 90 -7.40 4.35 10.03
N VAL A 91 -6.23 4.97 10.18
CA VAL A 91 -5.95 5.84 11.33
C VAL A 91 -6.14 7.31 10.93
N ASP A 92 -6.34 8.15 11.94
CA ASP A 92 -6.62 9.58 11.73
C ASP A 92 -5.36 10.43 11.64
N TYR A 93 -4.23 9.91 12.09
CA TYR A 93 -2.97 10.67 12.13
C TYR A 93 -1.85 9.89 11.46
N LYS A 94 -1.05 10.61 10.70
CA LYS A 94 0.09 10.04 9.98
C LYS A 94 1.05 9.29 10.90
N SER A 95 1.27 9.81 12.10
CA SER A 95 2.18 9.22 13.08
C SER A 95 1.75 7.84 13.57
N GLN A 96 0.49 7.48 13.34
CA GLN A 96 -0.06 6.19 13.78
C GLN A 96 0.05 5.10 12.72
N ALA A 97 0.43 5.46 11.49
CA ALA A 97 0.53 4.49 10.40
C ALA A 97 1.72 3.55 10.61
N GLY A 98 1.56 2.32 10.15
CA GLY A 98 2.66 1.36 10.21
C GLY A 98 2.20 -0.09 10.27
N TRP A 99 3.16 -0.97 10.07
CA TRP A 99 2.94 -2.42 10.09
C TRP A 99 2.84 -2.95 11.50
N GLN A 100 1.83 -3.78 11.75
CA GLN A 100 1.70 -4.56 12.98
C GLN A 100 2.08 -6.01 12.72
N THR A 101 1.79 -6.53 11.51
CA THR A 101 2.19 -7.86 11.06
C THR A 101 3.27 -7.71 10.00
N LYS A 102 4.51 -7.62 10.43
CA LYS A 102 5.63 -7.31 9.54
C LYS A 102 5.88 -8.39 8.49
N GLU A 103 5.48 -9.61 8.75
CA GLU A 103 5.62 -10.72 7.82
C GLU A 103 4.85 -10.50 6.51
N LYS A 104 3.83 -9.63 6.54
CA LYS A 104 3.02 -9.32 5.36
C LYS A 104 3.49 -8.11 4.58
N LYS A 105 4.56 -7.48 5.02
CA LYS A 105 5.09 -6.28 4.39
C LYS A 105 5.42 -6.48 2.91
N HIS A 106 5.86 -7.69 2.55
CA HIS A 106 6.21 -8.04 1.18
C HIS A 106 5.04 -7.94 0.19
N LEU A 107 3.80 -7.95 0.68
CA LEU A 107 2.61 -7.88 -0.20
C LEU A 107 2.53 -6.56 -0.94
N LEU A 108 3.16 -5.51 -0.41
CA LEU A 108 3.11 -4.16 -0.97
C LEU A 108 4.47 -3.67 -1.46
N TYR A 109 5.27 -4.55 -1.94
CA TYR A 109 6.53 -4.18 -2.58
C TYR A 109 6.42 -4.23 -4.09
#